data_c3833e3bf12d7f43796ff96034792f37
#
_entry.id   c3833e3bf12d7f43796ff96034792f37
#
_cell.length_a   1.000
_cell.length_b   1.000
_cell.length_c   1.000
_cell.angle_alpha   90.00
_cell.angle_beta   90.00
_cell.angle_gamma   90.00
#
_symmetry.space_group_name_H-M   'P 1'
#
loop_
_entity.id
_entity.type
_entity.pdbx_description
1 polymer ?
#
loop_
_entity_poly.entity_id
_entity_poly.type
_entity_poly.pdbx_seq_one_letter_code
_entity_poly.pdbx_strand_id
1 'polypeptide(L)'
;STRVRSSAASDVYKRQVLLIVFPKTMLNIVVYVISGALFVDGLIHFVTYFALTHEMRIFSNDLLEGILALLAGVFVAFNADAFIGALTMIIGLWVVIKGLLNLQLSFQLQQIIEFNWFWIFLCAVLSVVLGVFIIVHPIDMAIGLTMAEGIVLLVTEVLSLIQTIYVLYKLNHSKMSRSYIN
;
A
#
# COMPACT_ATOMS: atom_id res chain seq x y z
N SER A 1 -18.20 23.64 -11.66
CA SER A 1 -17.12 23.05 -10.82
C SER A 1 -17.63 22.20 -9.64
N THR A 2 -18.86 22.37 -9.19
CA THR A 2 -19.45 21.60 -8.07
C THR A 2 -19.76 20.14 -8.43
N ARG A 3 -20.16 19.85 -9.66
CA ARG A 3 -20.45 18.47 -10.13
C ARG A 3 -19.21 17.57 -10.13
N VAL A 4 -18.04 18.09 -10.49
CA VAL A 4 -16.78 17.32 -10.51
C VAL A 4 -16.32 16.97 -9.09
N ARG A 5 -16.55 17.83 -8.12
CA ARG A 5 -16.23 17.57 -6.70
C ARG A 5 -17.13 16.48 -6.09
N SER A 6 -18.42 16.47 -6.44
CA SER A 6 -19.34 15.45 -5.91
C SER A 6 -19.10 14.07 -6.50
N SER A 7 -18.71 13.97 -7.78
CA SER A 7 -18.34 12.69 -8.38
C SER A 7 -17.04 12.14 -7.81
N ALA A 8 -16.01 12.96 -7.61
CA ALA A 8 -14.76 12.55 -7.02
C ALA A 8 -14.92 12.02 -5.58
N ALA A 9 -15.71 12.69 -4.75
CA ALA A 9 -16.03 12.22 -3.40
C ALA A 9 -16.78 10.87 -3.43
N SER A 10 -17.79 10.74 -4.29
CA SER A 10 -18.53 9.47 -4.48
C SER A 10 -17.63 8.31 -4.90
N ASP A 11 -16.63 8.57 -5.75
CA ASP A 11 -15.73 7.52 -6.24
C ASP A 11 -14.72 7.07 -5.16
N VAL A 12 -14.30 7.99 -4.28
CA VAL A 12 -13.44 7.66 -3.12
C VAL A 12 -14.17 6.73 -2.14
N TYR A 13 -15.43 7.05 -1.77
CA TYR A 13 -16.23 6.18 -0.88
C TYR A 13 -16.48 4.80 -1.47
N LYS A 14 -16.75 4.72 -2.77
CA LYS A 14 -16.94 3.42 -3.45
C LYS A 14 -15.71 2.54 -3.35
N ARG A 15 -14.50 3.11 -3.52
CA ARG A 15 -13.24 2.36 -3.39
C ARG A 15 -13.04 1.84 -1.97
N GLN A 16 -13.31 2.64 -0.95
CA GLN A 16 -13.17 2.25 0.45
C GLN A 16 -14.14 1.12 0.82
N VAL A 17 -15.41 1.24 0.40
CA VAL A 17 -16.40 0.18 0.58
C VAL A 17 -15.98 -1.10 -0.14
N LEU A 18 -15.44 -1.02 -1.35
CA LEU A 18 -14.94 -2.18 -2.10
C LEU A 18 -13.76 -2.87 -1.40
N LEU A 19 -12.83 -2.11 -0.80
CA LEU A 19 -11.71 -2.65 -0.01
C LEU A 19 -12.19 -3.44 1.22
N ILE A 20 -13.27 -2.99 1.86
CA ILE A 20 -13.83 -3.65 3.04
C ILE A 20 -14.66 -4.88 2.67
N VAL A 21 -15.51 -4.75 1.64
CA VAL A 21 -16.48 -5.80 1.26
C VAL A 21 -15.84 -6.89 0.40
N PHE A 22 -14.91 -6.51 -0.49
CA PHE A 22 -14.25 -7.43 -1.44
C PHE A 22 -12.72 -7.29 -1.42
N PRO A 23 -12.04 -7.46 -0.26
CA PRO A 23 -10.60 -7.24 -0.14
C PRO A 23 -9.78 -8.15 -1.06
N LYS A 24 -10.15 -9.44 -1.17
CA LYS A 24 -9.46 -10.38 -2.05
C LYS A 24 -9.58 -9.99 -3.53
N THR A 25 -10.74 -9.49 -3.96
CA THR A 25 -10.93 -9.01 -5.32
C THR A 25 -10.05 -7.80 -5.61
N MET A 26 -9.92 -6.87 -4.65
CA MET A 26 -9.07 -5.70 -4.80
C MET A 26 -7.59 -6.10 -4.90
N LEU A 27 -7.11 -7.02 -4.06
CA LEU A 27 -5.76 -7.57 -4.16
C LEU A 27 -5.51 -8.20 -5.52
N ASN A 28 -6.42 -9.02 -6.01
CA ASN A 28 -6.30 -9.65 -7.32
C ASN A 28 -6.26 -8.62 -8.47
N ILE A 29 -7.07 -7.56 -8.40
CA ILE A 29 -7.04 -6.48 -9.40
C ILE A 29 -5.66 -5.84 -9.43
N VAL A 30 -5.05 -5.53 -8.28
CA VAL A 30 -3.70 -4.97 -8.20
C VAL A 30 -2.69 -5.92 -8.83
N VAL A 31 -2.76 -7.21 -8.53
CA VAL A 31 -1.86 -8.22 -9.10
C VAL A 31 -2.02 -8.32 -10.61
N TYR A 32 -3.26 -8.31 -11.13
CA TYR A 32 -3.49 -8.33 -12.59
C TYR A 32 -3.00 -7.06 -13.29
N VAL A 33 -3.08 -5.89 -12.63
CA VAL A 33 -2.49 -4.65 -13.15
C VAL A 33 -0.96 -4.76 -13.22
N ILE A 34 -0.33 -5.29 -12.17
CA ILE A 34 1.12 -5.53 -12.14
C ILE A 34 1.52 -6.54 -13.24
N SER A 35 0.80 -7.65 -13.35
CA SER A 35 1.00 -8.65 -14.39
C SER A 35 0.89 -8.06 -15.79
N GLY A 36 -0.14 -7.24 -16.03
CA GLY A 36 -0.34 -6.55 -17.31
C GLY A 36 0.79 -5.56 -17.62
N ALA A 37 1.25 -4.82 -16.62
CA ALA A 37 2.39 -3.91 -16.76
C ALA A 37 3.68 -4.67 -17.13
N LEU A 38 3.98 -5.77 -16.45
CA LEU A 38 5.14 -6.63 -16.76
C LEU A 38 5.04 -7.22 -18.17
N PHE A 39 3.84 -7.60 -18.59
CA PHE A 39 3.62 -8.15 -19.91
C PHE A 39 3.86 -7.10 -21.01
N VAL A 40 3.35 -5.88 -20.80
CA VAL A 40 3.56 -4.75 -21.74
C VAL A 40 5.03 -4.36 -21.77
N ASP A 41 5.69 -4.28 -20.61
CA ASP A 41 7.12 -3.99 -20.51
C ASP A 41 7.95 -5.03 -21.28
N GLY A 42 7.66 -6.32 -21.05
CA GLY A 42 8.31 -7.40 -21.80
C GLY A 42 8.11 -7.33 -23.30
N LEU A 43 6.92 -6.93 -23.79
CA LEU A 43 6.67 -6.71 -25.21
C LEU A 43 7.49 -5.53 -25.75
N ILE A 44 7.61 -4.43 -24.99
CA ILE A 44 8.40 -3.27 -25.37
C ILE A 44 9.86 -3.68 -25.56
N HIS A 45 10.45 -4.34 -24.57
CA HIS A 45 11.84 -4.83 -24.65
C HIS A 45 12.05 -5.80 -25.82
N PHE A 46 11.09 -6.70 -26.03
CA PHE A 46 11.12 -7.63 -27.16
C PHE A 46 11.11 -6.91 -28.52
N VAL A 47 10.21 -5.94 -28.71
CA VAL A 47 10.13 -5.13 -29.94
C VAL A 47 11.39 -4.29 -30.12
N THR A 48 11.89 -3.67 -29.03
CA THR A 48 13.12 -2.85 -29.05
C THR A 48 14.32 -3.67 -29.52
N TYR A 49 14.46 -4.90 -29.05
CA TYR A 49 15.53 -5.77 -29.49
C TYR A 49 15.55 -6.02 -31.01
N PHE A 50 14.37 -6.20 -31.62
CA PHE A 50 14.28 -6.37 -33.08
C PHE A 50 14.42 -5.07 -33.86
N ALA A 51 14.14 -3.92 -33.25
CA ALA A 51 14.30 -2.60 -33.86
C ALA A 51 15.76 -2.10 -33.82
N LEU A 52 16.62 -2.64 -32.95
CA LEU A 52 18.02 -2.25 -32.82
C LEU A 52 18.84 -2.73 -34.04
N THR A 53 19.81 -1.88 -34.46
CA THR A 53 20.82 -2.27 -35.46
C THR A 53 21.72 -3.39 -34.96
N HIS A 54 22.27 -4.17 -35.88
CA HIS A 54 23.05 -5.37 -35.56
C HIS A 54 24.22 -5.08 -34.59
N GLU A 55 24.87 -3.95 -34.70
CA GLU A 55 26.01 -3.54 -33.86
C GLU A 55 25.57 -3.25 -32.41
N MET A 56 24.40 -2.61 -32.20
CA MET A 56 23.86 -2.28 -30.87
C MET A 56 23.26 -3.51 -30.17
N ARG A 57 22.76 -4.48 -30.92
CA ARG A 57 22.12 -5.68 -30.41
C ARG A 57 23.08 -6.59 -29.62
N ILE A 58 24.37 -6.56 -29.91
CA ILE A 58 25.40 -7.39 -29.24
C ILE A 58 25.62 -6.94 -27.79
N PHE A 59 25.39 -5.65 -27.48
CA PHE A 59 25.58 -5.08 -26.15
C PHE A 59 24.26 -4.89 -25.38
N SER A 60 23.13 -5.21 -25.98
CA SER A 60 21.81 -5.00 -25.40
C SER A 60 21.34 -6.28 -24.71
N ASN A 61 20.86 -6.14 -23.45
CA ASN A 61 20.21 -7.20 -22.68
C ASN A 61 18.69 -7.26 -22.92
N ASP A 62 18.17 -6.43 -23.85
CA ASP A 62 16.72 -6.24 -24.05
C ASP A 62 15.98 -7.55 -24.33
N LEU A 63 16.62 -8.50 -25.05
CA LEU A 63 15.98 -9.79 -25.32
C LEU A 63 15.78 -10.61 -24.03
N LEU A 64 16.79 -10.66 -23.16
CA LEU A 64 16.73 -11.39 -21.91
C LEU A 64 15.72 -10.73 -20.96
N GLU A 65 15.77 -9.41 -20.83
CA GLU A 65 14.85 -8.62 -20.01
C GLU A 65 13.41 -8.78 -20.51
N GLY A 66 13.18 -8.70 -21.83
CA GLY A 66 11.88 -8.90 -22.45
C GLY A 66 11.31 -10.30 -22.18
N ILE A 67 12.10 -11.34 -22.36
CA ILE A 67 11.66 -12.72 -22.07
C ILE A 67 11.36 -12.90 -20.59
N LEU A 68 12.22 -12.43 -19.70
CA LEU A 68 12.02 -12.53 -18.25
C LEU A 68 10.78 -11.77 -17.80
N ALA A 69 10.56 -10.56 -18.30
CA ALA A 69 9.38 -9.76 -17.98
C ALA A 69 8.08 -10.41 -18.49
N LEU A 70 8.08 -10.96 -19.71
CA LEU A 70 6.94 -11.70 -20.25
C LEU A 70 6.63 -12.95 -19.40
N LEU A 71 7.65 -13.75 -19.09
CA LEU A 71 7.48 -14.94 -18.25
C LEU A 71 6.99 -14.58 -16.85
N ALA A 72 7.55 -13.53 -16.25
CA ALA A 72 7.12 -13.04 -14.94
C ALA A 72 5.66 -12.55 -14.98
N GLY A 73 5.27 -11.77 -16.00
CA GLY A 73 3.91 -11.30 -16.18
C GLY A 73 2.91 -12.46 -16.29
N VAL A 74 3.22 -13.45 -17.13
CA VAL A 74 2.38 -14.65 -17.29
C VAL A 74 2.32 -15.45 -15.99
N PHE A 75 3.45 -15.68 -15.32
CA PHE A 75 3.51 -16.41 -14.06
C PHE A 75 2.64 -15.73 -12.98
N VAL A 76 2.76 -14.41 -12.82
CA VAL A 76 1.98 -13.62 -11.86
C VAL A 76 0.49 -13.68 -12.17
N ALA A 77 0.10 -13.62 -13.46
CA ALA A 77 -1.30 -13.71 -13.87
C ALA A 77 -1.94 -15.04 -13.46
N PHE A 78 -1.23 -16.16 -13.65
CA PHE A 78 -1.77 -17.49 -13.34
C PHE A 78 -1.64 -17.88 -11.87
N ASN A 79 -0.74 -17.22 -11.11
CA ASN A 79 -0.45 -17.55 -9.72
C ASN A 79 -0.63 -16.33 -8.79
N ALA A 80 -1.74 -15.60 -8.93
CA ALA A 80 -2.00 -14.36 -8.17
C ALA A 80 -1.93 -14.59 -6.65
N ASP A 81 -2.53 -15.65 -6.13
CA ASP A 81 -2.51 -15.96 -4.69
C ASP A 81 -1.08 -16.26 -4.19
N ALA A 82 -0.27 -16.98 -4.97
CA ALA A 82 1.14 -17.23 -4.63
C ALA A 82 1.96 -15.94 -4.61
N PHE A 83 1.71 -15.04 -5.56
CA PHE A 83 2.39 -13.74 -5.62
C PHE A 83 2.01 -12.84 -4.43
N ILE A 84 0.72 -12.75 -4.10
CA ILE A 84 0.24 -12.04 -2.90
C ILE A 84 0.89 -12.63 -1.64
N GLY A 85 0.88 -13.95 -1.51
CA GLY A 85 1.49 -14.64 -0.37
C GLY A 85 2.98 -14.36 -0.24
N ALA A 86 3.73 -14.40 -1.35
CA ALA A 86 5.18 -14.10 -1.34
C ALA A 86 5.48 -12.66 -0.91
N LEU A 87 4.74 -11.68 -1.44
CA LEU A 87 4.88 -10.28 -1.03
C LEU A 87 4.57 -10.09 0.45
N THR A 88 3.49 -10.72 0.93
CA THR A 88 3.08 -10.63 2.34
C THR A 88 4.11 -11.29 3.27
N MET A 89 4.72 -12.42 2.87
CA MET A 89 5.82 -13.04 3.62
C MET A 89 7.04 -12.12 3.73
N ILE A 90 7.39 -11.40 2.66
CA ILE A 90 8.49 -10.41 2.69
C ILE A 90 8.19 -9.30 3.68
N ILE A 91 6.94 -8.80 3.68
CA ILE A 91 6.49 -7.79 4.66
C ILE A 91 6.56 -8.36 6.08
N GLY A 92 6.07 -9.59 6.31
CA GLY A 92 6.14 -10.26 7.59
C GLY A 92 7.57 -10.40 8.11
N LEU A 93 8.50 -10.81 7.24
CA LEU A 93 9.92 -10.89 7.58
C LEU A 93 10.50 -9.52 7.98
N TRP A 94 10.15 -8.47 7.23
CA TRP A 94 10.54 -7.10 7.57
C TRP A 94 10.02 -6.66 8.94
N VAL A 95 8.75 -6.98 9.26
CA VAL A 95 8.14 -6.68 10.57
C VAL A 95 8.86 -7.43 11.69
N VAL A 96 9.22 -8.70 11.50
CA VAL A 96 10.02 -9.47 12.48
C VAL A 96 11.37 -8.82 12.72
N ILE A 97 12.10 -8.47 11.66
CA ILE A 97 13.40 -7.82 11.77
C ILE A 97 13.28 -6.49 12.53
N LYS A 98 12.30 -5.66 12.20
CA LYS A 98 12.02 -4.40 12.91
C LYS A 98 11.67 -4.64 14.38
N GLY A 99 10.86 -5.66 14.68
CA GLY A 99 10.51 -6.06 16.04
C GLY A 99 11.75 -6.46 16.85
N LEU A 100 12.66 -7.26 16.28
CA LEU A 100 13.92 -7.65 16.92
C LEU A 100 14.83 -6.45 17.18
N LEU A 101 14.96 -5.52 16.24
CA LEU A 101 15.73 -4.29 16.43
C LEU A 101 15.13 -3.42 17.56
N ASN A 102 13.81 -3.31 17.64
CA ASN A 102 13.14 -2.61 18.73
C ASN A 102 13.31 -3.30 20.07
N LEU A 103 13.35 -4.63 20.11
CA LEU A 103 13.72 -5.39 21.33
C LEU A 103 15.12 -5.04 21.80
N GLN A 104 16.09 -5.06 20.90
CA GLN A 104 17.48 -4.68 21.22
C GLN A 104 17.54 -3.24 21.77
N LEU A 105 16.84 -2.31 21.13
CA LEU A 105 16.77 -0.91 21.57
C LEU A 105 16.14 -0.82 22.98
N SER A 106 15.09 -1.58 23.26
CA SER A 106 14.43 -1.60 24.57
C SER A 106 15.38 -2.01 25.69
N PHE A 107 16.21 -3.03 25.46
CA PHE A 107 17.23 -3.45 26.43
C PHE A 107 18.34 -2.41 26.65
N GLN A 108 18.73 -1.68 25.61
CA GLN A 108 19.69 -0.60 25.72
C GLN A 108 19.12 0.58 26.52
N LEU A 109 17.87 0.95 26.30
CA LEU A 109 17.21 2.04 27.00
C LEU A 109 16.98 1.75 28.48
N GLN A 110 16.80 0.48 28.87
CA GLN A 110 16.67 0.09 30.27
C GLN A 110 17.89 0.53 31.11
N GLN A 111 19.07 0.65 30.50
CA GLN A 111 20.31 0.99 31.20
C GLN A 111 20.54 2.49 31.36
N ILE A 112 19.82 3.34 30.62
CA ILE A 112 20.19 4.75 30.44
C ILE A 112 19.21 5.73 31.07
N ILE A 113 17.91 5.42 31.16
CA ILE A 113 16.86 6.41 31.48
C ILE A 113 15.75 5.80 32.36
N GLU A 114 15.22 6.60 33.30
CA GLU A 114 13.92 6.40 34.01
C GLU A 114 12.71 6.45 33.05
N PHE A 115 12.86 6.01 31.81
CA PHE A 115 11.81 6.00 30.82
C PHE A 115 11.04 4.67 30.87
N ASN A 116 9.75 4.70 30.59
CA ASN A 116 8.90 3.51 30.54
C ASN A 116 9.34 2.54 29.41
N TRP A 117 10.56 1.97 29.51
CA TRP A 117 11.12 1.00 28.57
C TRP A 117 10.19 -0.20 28.35
N PHE A 118 9.36 -0.50 29.33
CA PHE A 118 8.40 -1.59 29.29
C PHE A 118 7.40 -1.47 28.13
N TRP A 119 6.92 -0.27 27.81
CA TRP A 119 6.03 -0.06 26.67
C TRP A 119 6.72 -0.32 25.32
N ILE A 120 7.98 0.07 25.19
CA ILE A 120 8.78 -0.18 23.99
C ILE A 120 9.02 -1.68 23.86
N PHE A 121 9.37 -2.35 24.94
CA PHE A 121 9.53 -3.81 25.00
C PHE A 121 8.25 -4.54 24.60
N LEU A 122 7.11 -4.16 25.18
CA LEU A 122 5.81 -4.76 24.85
C LEU A 122 5.44 -4.59 23.36
N CYS A 123 5.62 -3.40 22.81
CA CYS A 123 5.38 -3.13 21.40
C CYS A 123 6.32 -3.93 20.50
N ALA A 124 7.58 -4.09 20.89
CA ALA A 124 8.56 -4.88 20.16
C ALA A 124 8.20 -6.37 20.12
N VAL A 125 7.82 -6.94 21.27
CA VAL A 125 7.33 -8.33 21.36
C VAL A 125 6.09 -8.54 20.48
N LEU A 126 5.12 -7.63 20.59
CA LEU A 126 3.91 -7.67 19.75
C LEU A 126 4.25 -7.61 18.25
N SER A 127 5.21 -6.78 17.86
CA SER A 127 5.66 -6.69 16.45
C SER A 127 6.26 -7.99 15.96
N VAL A 128 7.09 -8.66 16.78
CA VAL A 128 7.67 -9.97 16.43
C VAL A 128 6.58 -11.02 16.28
N VAL A 129 5.66 -11.11 17.24
CA VAL A 129 4.54 -12.07 17.20
C VAL A 129 3.66 -11.84 15.96
N LEU A 130 3.30 -10.58 15.68
CA LEU A 130 2.52 -10.23 14.48
C LEU A 130 3.27 -10.56 13.21
N GLY A 131 4.57 -10.26 13.13
CA GLY A 131 5.39 -10.59 11.97
C GLY A 131 5.47 -12.09 11.71
N VAL A 132 5.63 -12.91 12.74
CA VAL A 132 5.58 -14.38 12.63
C VAL A 132 4.20 -14.84 12.15
N PHE A 133 3.13 -14.26 12.68
CA PHE A 133 1.76 -14.60 12.28
C PHE A 133 1.50 -14.27 10.80
N ILE A 134 2.01 -13.14 10.30
CA ILE A 134 1.97 -12.77 8.88
C ILE A 134 2.69 -13.82 8.02
N ILE A 135 3.83 -14.34 8.45
CA ILE A 135 4.60 -15.34 7.69
C ILE A 135 3.86 -16.67 7.63
N VAL A 136 3.18 -17.06 8.72
CA VAL A 136 2.48 -18.36 8.81
C VAL A 136 1.16 -18.35 8.01
N HIS A 137 0.46 -17.21 7.98
CA HIS A 137 -0.83 -17.06 7.31
C HIS A 137 -0.84 -15.88 6.32
N PRO A 138 0.02 -15.91 5.27
CA PRO A 138 0.27 -14.73 4.45
C PRO A 138 -0.97 -14.23 3.68
N ILE A 139 -1.79 -15.13 3.16
CA ILE A 139 -2.99 -14.76 2.37
C ILE A 139 -4.07 -14.15 3.27
N ASP A 140 -4.37 -14.80 4.41
CA ASP A 140 -5.37 -14.31 5.35
C ASP A 140 -4.97 -12.96 5.92
N MET A 141 -3.68 -12.77 6.21
CA MET A 141 -3.15 -11.50 6.69
C MET A 141 -3.15 -10.41 5.59
N ALA A 142 -2.87 -10.75 4.33
CA ALA A 142 -3.01 -9.81 3.23
C ALA A 142 -4.47 -9.29 3.12
N ILE A 143 -5.44 -10.18 3.21
CA ILE A 143 -6.87 -9.85 3.21
C ILE A 143 -7.21 -8.97 4.42
N GLY A 144 -6.78 -9.36 5.61
CA GLY A 144 -7.02 -8.60 6.86
C GLY A 144 -6.40 -7.21 6.83
N LEU A 145 -5.18 -7.05 6.35
CA LEU A 145 -4.51 -5.76 6.18
C LEU A 145 -5.25 -4.86 5.18
N THR A 146 -5.71 -5.42 4.05
CA THR A 146 -6.48 -4.66 3.06
C THR A 146 -7.82 -4.18 3.63
N MET A 147 -8.51 -4.99 4.44
CA MET A 147 -9.72 -4.57 5.14
C MET A 147 -9.42 -3.47 6.17
N ALA A 148 -8.36 -3.61 6.96
CA ALA A 148 -7.94 -2.61 7.93
C ALA A 148 -7.59 -1.28 7.26
N GLU A 149 -6.89 -1.31 6.14
CA GLU A 149 -6.60 -0.12 5.32
C GLU A 149 -7.89 0.57 4.87
N GLY A 150 -8.85 -0.19 4.35
CA GLY A 150 -10.16 0.32 3.94
C GLY A 150 -10.89 1.03 5.10
N ILE A 151 -10.87 0.46 6.29
CA ILE A 151 -11.49 1.05 7.49
C ILE A 151 -10.78 2.35 7.88
N VAL A 152 -9.44 2.35 7.94
CA VAL A 152 -8.65 3.54 8.29
C VAL A 152 -8.91 4.67 7.31
N LEU A 153 -8.91 4.38 6.01
CA LEU A 153 -9.20 5.37 4.97
C LEU A 153 -10.61 5.96 5.15
N LEU A 154 -11.61 5.11 5.41
CA LEU A 154 -12.99 5.56 5.61
C LEU A 154 -13.11 6.50 6.83
N VAL A 155 -12.49 6.14 7.95
CA VAL A 155 -12.47 6.98 9.15
C VAL A 155 -11.77 8.32 8.87
N THR A 156 -10.64 8.29 8.17
CA THR A 156 -9.88 9.50 7.81
C THR A 156 -10.69 10.44 6.92
N GLU A 157 -11.42 9.91 5.95
CA GLU A 157 -12.30 10.72 5.07
C GLU A 157 -13.47 11.33 5.83
N VAL A 158 -14.10 10.57 6.73
CA VAL A 158 -15.18 11.11 7.57
C VAL A 158 -14.68 12.26 8.44
N LEU A 159 -13.50 12.11 9.06
CA LEU A 159 -12.87 13.17 9.84
C LEU A 159 -12.55 14.40 8.98
N SER A 160 -12.02 14.19 7.77
CA SER A 160 -11.72 15.25 6.81
C SER A 160 -12.98 16.03 6.39
N LEU A 161 -14.09 15.34 6.18
CA LEU A 161 -15.39 15.98 5.89
C LEU A 161 -15.88 16.83 7.07
N ILE A 162 -15.81 16.31 8.29
CA ILE A 162 -16.19 17.04 9.50
C ILE A 162 -15.34 18.32 9.63
N GLN A 163 -14.03 18.20 9.45
CA GLN A 163 -13.13 19.36 9.48
C GLN A 163 -13.48 20.39 8.40
N THR A 164 -13.74 19.95 7.18
CA THR A 164 -14.13 20.83 6.07
C THR A 164 -15.42 21.57 6.36
N ILE A 165 -16.45 20.88 6.86
CA ILE A 165 -17.73 21.48 7.25
C ILE A 165 -17.53 22.51 8.38
N TYR A 166 -16.72 22.17 9.39
CA TYR A 166 -16.43 23.07 10.50
C TYR A 166 -15.72 24.35 10.04
N VAL A 167 -14.73 24.23 9.17
CA VAL A 167 -14.01 25.38 8.60
C VAL A 167 -14.94 26.26 7.76
N LEU A 168 -15.78 25.67 6.91
CA LEU A 168 -16.75 26.40 6.11
C LEU A 168 -17.77 27.13 6.98
N TYR A 169 -18.27 26.49 8.03
CA TYR A 169 -19.19 27.13 9.01
C TYR A 169 -18.53 28.33 9.68
N LYS A 170 -17.31 28.20 10.17
CA LYS A 170 -16.55 29.27 10.82
C LYS A 170 -16.26 30.44 9.88
N LEU A 171 -15.89 30.15 8.63
CA LEU A 171 -15.62 31.18 7.61
C LEU A 171 -16.89 31.95 7.24
N ASN A 172 -18.03 31.26 7.15
CA ASN A 172 -19.31 31.90 6.85
C ASN A 172 -19.74 32.84 7.99
N HIS A 173 -19.55 32.42 9.23
CA HIS A 173 -19.84 33.28 10.42
C HIS A 173 -18.91 34.48 10.49
N SER A 174 -17.63 34.36 10.13
CA SER A 174 -16.68 35.47 10.15
C SER A 174 -16.96 36.50 9.04
N LYS A 175 -17.49 36.07 7.89
CA LYS A 175 -17.91 36.98 6.81
C LYS A 175 -19.16 37.82 7.20
N MET A 176 -20.12 37.19 7.87
CA MET A 176 -21.30 37.91 8.37
C MET A 176 -20.92 38.97 9.40
N SER A 177 -20.02 38.67 10.34
CA SER A 177 -19.55 39.64 11.34
C SER A 177 -18.88 40.88 10.73
N ARG A 178 -18.16 40.74 9.61
CA ARG A 178 -17.53 41.87 8.91
C ARG A 178 -18.54 42.74 8.11
N SER A 179 -19.68 42.17 7.71
CA SER A 179 -20.70 42.91 6.97
C SER A 179 -21.52 43.85 7.85
N TYR A 180 -21.49 43.70 9.17
CA TYR A 180 -22.19 44.58 10.12
C TYR A 180 -21.31 45.71 10.68
N ILE A 181 -20.02 45.80 10.32
CA ILE A 181 -19.07 46.81 10.84
C ILE A 181 -18.75 47.89 9.78
N ASN A 182 -19.19 47.74 8.53
CA ASN A 182 -19.15 48.73 7.46
C ASN A 182 -20.58 49.23 7.15
#